data_56d4155e28c2b5e46111b9eacf019104
#
_entry.id   56d4155e28c2b5e46111b9eacf019104
#
_cell.length_a   1.000
_cell.length_b   1.000
_cell.length_c   1.000
_cell.angle_alpha   90.00
_cell.angle_beta   90.00
_cell.angle_gamma   90.00
#
_symmetry.space_group_name_H-M   'P 1'
#
loop_
_entity.id
_entity.type
_entity.pdbx_description
1 polymer ?
#
loop_
_entity_poly.entity_id
_entity_poly.type
_entity_poly.pdbx_seq_one_letter_code
_entity_poly.pdbx_strand_id
1 'polypeptide(L)'
;MSLLSFIARRHLGSIHSLSFISFVSYLSIAGLAIGIAVLILTLGILTGFEQEVQRKIISFDGHIRVKGFLGNPVAQSQPQLDSILAKLPQLTGRMPYIHHSATARVKGQTEAVFVEAFEEEKVLGVLGTWKNLISGEFTLGKKGGKSGIVLGRALA
;
A
#
# COMPACT_ATOMS: atom_id res chain seq x y z
N MET A 1 -37.70 17.41 -23.35
CA MET A 1 -36.58 17.36 -24.30
C MET A 1 -36.21 18.77 -24.68
N SER A 2 -34.99 19.21 -24.50
CA SER A 2 -34.59 20.58 -24.82
C SER A 2 -34.49 20.75 -26.34
N LEU A 3 -34.81 21.93 -26.83
CA LEU A 3 -34.77 22.33 -28.26
C LEU A 3 -33.36 22.01 -28.84
N LEU A 4 -32.35 22.19 -28.06
CA LEU A 4 -30.94 21.88 -28.40
C LEU A 4 -30.72 20.40 -28.73
N SER A 5 -31.29 19.48 -27.94
CA SER A 5 -31.13 18.03 -28.19
C SER A 5 -31.88 17.59 -29.44
N PHE A 6 -33.01 18.25 -29.77
CA PHE A 6 -33.76 17.99 -30.99
C PHE A 6 -32.98 18.44 -32.23
N ILE A 7 -32.41 19.65 -32.21
CA ILE A 7 -31.62 20.20 -33.31
C ILE A 7 -30.35 19.35 -33.53
N ALA A 8 -29.62 18.99 -32.45
CA ALA A 8 -28.45 18.16 -32.54
C ALA A 8 -28.76 16.80 -33.20
N ARG A 9 -29.84 16.15 -32.80
CA ARG A 9 -30.24 14.83 -33.33
C ARG A 9 -30.64 14.89 -34.80
N ARG A 10 -31.30 16.00 -35.24
CA ARG A 10 -31.67 16.22 -36.62
C ARG A 10 -30.46 16.51 -37.52
N HIS A 11 -29.46 17.22 -37.02
CA HIS A 11 -28.20 17.46 -37.74
C HIS A 11 -27.36 16.19 -37.90
N LEU A 12 -27.32 15.33 -36.90
CA LEU A 12 -26.60 14.05 -36.97
C LEU A 12 -27.30 13.03 -37.89
N GLY A 13 -28.62 13.14 -38.10
CA GLY A 13 -29.43 12.21 -38.90
C GLY A 13 -29.70 12.62 -40.36
N SER A 14 -29.21 13.78 -40.84
CA SER A 14 -29.43 14.26 -42.20
C SER A 14 -28.51 13.57 -43.20
N ILE A 15 -29.01 12.50 -43.82
CA ILE A 15 -28.26 11.53 -44.62
C ILE A 15 -27.95 11.99 -46.06
N HIS A 16 -28.50 13.11 -46.55
CA HIS A 16 -28.57 13.32 -47.99
C HIS A 16 -27.61 14.29 -48.67
N SER A 17 -26.75 15.02 -47.97
CA SER A 17 -25.75 15.85 -48.68
C SER A 17 -24.39 16.10 -47.97
N LEU A 18 -24.17 15.53 -46.78
CA LEU A 18 -22.96 15.79 -45.99
C LEU A 18 -22.35 14.51 -45.39
N SER A 19 -22.30 13.45 -46.19
CA SER A 19 -21.74 12.14 -45.73
C SER A 19 -20.36 12.27 -45.12
N PHE A 20 -19.51 13.14 -45.66
CA PHE A 20 -18.13 13.38 -45.15
C PHE A 20 -18.15 14.09 -43.79
N ILE A 21 -18.98 15.14 -43.65
CA ILE A 21 -19.08 15.91 -42.39
C ILE A 21 -19.64 15.04 -41.26
N SER A 22 -20.68 14.25 -41.55
CA SER A 22 -21.24 13.31 -40.60
C SER A 22 -20.20 12.27 -40.16
N PHE A 23 -19.44 11.72 -41.10
CA PHE A 23 -18.38 10.76 -40.80
C PHE A 23 -17.31 11.36 -39.86
N VAL A 24 -16.80 12.57 -40.17
CA VAL A 24 -15.84 13.26 -39.33
C VAL A 24 -16.39 13.54 -37.94
N SER A 25 -17.67 13.92 -37.83
CA SER A 25 -18.34 14.16 -36.54
C SER A 25 -18.42 12.88 -35.71
N TYR A 26 -18.81 11.75 -36.29
CA TYR A 26 -18.84 10.46 -35.59
C TYR A 26 -17.45 10.01 -35.15
N LEU A 27 -16.46 10.19 -36.01
CA LEU A 27 -15.07 9.85 -35.68
C LEU A 27 -14.54 10.70 -34.50
N SER A 28 -14.87 11.99 -34.50
CA SER A 28 -14.49 12.89 -33.39
C SER A 28 -15.17 12.53 -32.08
N ILE A 29 -16.47 12.20 -32.11
CA ILE A 29 -17.22 11.76 -30.92
C ILE A 29 -16.64 10.44 -30.40
N ALA A 30 -16.40 9.48 -31.29
CA ALA A 30 -15.83 8.19 -30.93
C ALA A 30 -14.43 8.35 -30.31
N GLY A 31 -13.57 9.17 -30.92
CA GLY A 31 -12.24 9.47 -30.41
C GLY A 31 -12.28 10.10 -29.02
N LEU A 32 -13.17 11.08 -28.81
CA LEU A 32 -13.37 11.70 -27.51
C LEU A 32 -13.89 10.70 -26.47
N ALA A 33 -14.86 9.87 -26.83
CA ALA A 33 -15.41 8.86 -25.93
C ALA A 33 -14.34 7.85 -25.50
N ILE A 34 -13.53 7.35 -26.45
CA ILE A 34 -12.41 6.45 -26.16
C ILE A 34 -11.38 7.15 -25.25
N GLY A 35 -11.02 8.41 -25.56
CA GLY A 35 -10.08 9.16 -24.75
C GLY A 35 -10.53 9.32 -23.31
N ILE A 36 -11.80 9.67 -23.08
CA ILE A 36 -12.37 9.75 -21.73
C ILE A 36 -12.40 8.39 -21.05
N ALA A 37 -12.79 7.33 -21.76
CA ALA A 37 -12.82 5.97 -21.20
C ALA A 37 -11.43 5.51 -20.74
N VAL A 38 -10.41 5.71 -21.57
CA VAL A 38 -9.01 5.37 -21.21
C VAL A 38 -8.54 6.16 -20.00
N LEU A 39 -8.89 7.44 -19.92
CA LEU A 39 -8.52 8.28 -18.78
C LEU A 39 -9.15 7.79 -17.48
N ILE A 40 -10.45 7.45 -17.50
CA ILE A 40 -11.16 6.91 -16.33
C ILE A 40 -10.54 5.57 -15.90
N LEU A 41 -10.29 4.68 -16.86
CA LEU A 41 -9.66 3.37 -16.58
C LEU A 41 -8.27 3.54 -15.98
N THR A 42 -7.45 4.42 -16.54
CA THR A 42 -6.10 4.67 -16.05
C THR A 42 -6.12 5.21 -14.61
N LEU A 43 -6.98 6.19 -14.33
CA LEU A 43 -7.14 6.71 -12.97
C LEU A 43 -7.66 5.64 -12.00
N GLY A 44 -8.61 4.83 -12.42
CA GLY A 44 -9.14 3.73 -11.60
C GLY A 44 -8.07 2.69 -11.25
N ILE A 45 -7.27 2.28 -12.24
CA ILE A 45 -6.16 1.34 -12.02
C ILE A 45 -5.10 1.95 -11.09
N LEU A 46 -4.72 3.21 -11.33
CA LEU A 46 -3.71 3.90 -10.52
C LEU A 46 -4.16 4.02 -9.07
N THR A 47 -5.39 4.47 -8.84
CA THR A 47 -5.95 4.60 -7.49
C THR A 47 -6.05 3.25 -6.78
N GLY A 48 -6.50 2.21 -7.49
CA GLY A 48 -6.58 0.86 -6.94
C GLY A 48 -5.20 0.29 -6.58
N PHE A 49 -4.21 0.50 -7.43
CA PHE A 49 -2.84 0.09 -7.18
C PHE A 49 -2.24 0.83 -5.96
N GLU A 50 -2.42 2.14 -5.89
CA GLU A 50 -1.94 2.95 -4.76
C GLU A 50 -2.53 2.46 -3.43
N GLN A 51 -3.83 2.23 -3.37
CA GLN A 51 -4.51 1.71 -2.18
C GLN A 51 -3.98 0.33 -1.76
N GLU A 52 -3.77 -0.56 -2.72
CA GLU A 52 -3.28 -1.91 -2.42
C GLU A 52 -1.82 -1.90 -1.95
N VAL A 53 -0.98 -1.06 -2.57
CA VAL A 53 0.42 -0.88 -2.14
C VAL A 53 0.49 -0.30 -0.74
N GLN A 54 -0.28 0.77 -0.46
CA GLN A 54 -0.34 1.36 0.87
C GLN A 54 -0.81 0.34 1.91
N ARG A 55 -1.85 -0.43 1.64
CA ARG A 55 -2.35 -1.47 2.54
C ARG A 55 -1.28 -2.52 2.85
N LYS A 56 -0.55 -2.98 1.84
CA LYS A 56 0.53 -3.95 2.03
C LYS A 56 1.69 -3.38 2.83
N ILE A 57 2.15 -2.17 2.52
CA ILE A 57 3.23 -1.52 3.26
C ILE A 57 2.85 -1.36 4.73
N ILE A 58 1.66 -0.83 5.01
CA ILE A 58 1.19 -0.61 6.39
C ILE A 58 1.02 -1.93 7.16
N SER A 59 0.71 -3.03 6.48
CA SER A 59 0.59 -4.33 7.14
C SER A 59 1.93 -4.88 7.64
N PHE A 60 3.04 -4.49 7.03
CA PHE A 60 4.39 -4.89 7.43
C PHE A 60 5.07 -3.87 8.35
N ASP A 61 4.73 -2.60 8.16
CA ASP A 61 5.32 -1.49 8.88
C ASP A 61 4.23 -0.68 9.57
N GLY A 62 4.50 -0.16 10.76
CA GLY A 62 3.54 0.74 11.41
C GLY A 62 3.37 2.05 10.62
N HIS A 63 2.28 2.75 10.84
CA HIS A 63 2.02 4.05 10.21
C HIS A 63 3.07 5.10 10.57
N ILE A 64 3.61 5.04 11.79
CA ILE A 64 4.60 5.99 12.31
C ILE A 64 5.68 5.24 13.08
N ARG A 65 6.93 5.51 12.74
CA ARG A 65 8.11 5.04 13.47
C ARG A 65 8.75 6.20 14.22
N VAL A 66 8.83 6.10 15.53
CA VAL A 66 9.51 7.09 16.37
C VAL A 66 10.94 6.61 16.60
N LYS A 67 11.90 7.41 16.18
CA LYS A 67 13.35 7.17 16.38
C LYS A 67 13.95 8.34 17.13
N GLY A 68 15.02 8.09 17.88
CA GLY A 68 15.80 9.16 18.49
C GLY A 68 16.55 9.99 17.45
N PHE A 69 17.03 11.14 17.87
CA PHE A 69 17.85 12.03 17.04
C PHE A 69 19.06 11.26 16.47
N LEU A 70 19.33 11.41 15.18
CA LEU A 70 20.34 10.66 14.42
C LEU A 70 20.17 9.13 14.44
N GLY A 71 18.95 8.63 14.67
CA GLY A 71 18.68 7.19 14.69
C GLY A 71 19.07 6.50 16.01
N ASN A 72 19.41 7.28 17.05
CA ASN A 72 19.73 6.72 18.36
C ASN A 72 18.54 5.94 18.95
N PRO A 73 18.80 4.89 19.73
CA PRO A 73 17.75 4.18 20.44
C PRO A 73 16.93 5.13 21.34
N VAL A 74 15.62 4.95 21.33
CA VAL A 74 14.71 5.63 22.24
C VAL A 74 14.49 4.73 23.45
N ALA A 75 14.61 5.27 24.66
CA ALA A 75 14.30 4.48 25.86
C ALA A 75 12.83 4.02 25.81
N GLN A 76 12.58 2.79 26.22
CA GLN A 76 11.26 2.16 26.17
C GLN A 76 10.22 2.90 27.01
N SER A 77 10.65 3.55 28.09
CA SER A 77 9.80 4.38 28.94
C SER A 77 10.28 5.81 28.87
N GLN A 78 9.52 6.66 28.19
CA GLN A 78 9.72 8.11 28.19
C GLN A 78 8.41 8.79 28.57
N PRO A 79 8.31 9.37 29.79
CA PRO A 79 7.07 9.99 30.27
C PRO A 79 6.53 11.08 29.34
N GLN A 80 7.42 11.79 28.65
CA GLN A 80 7.04 12.81 27.69
C GLN A 80 6.36 12.20 26.45
N LEU A 81 6.93 11.13 25.89
CA LEU A 81 6.36 10.41 24.75
C LEU A 81 5.03 9.77 25.13
N ASP A 82 4.96 9.16 26.30
CA ASP A 82 3.75 8.52 26.80
C ASP A 82 2.62 9.53 26.99
N SER A 83 2.92 10.71 27.49
CA SER A 83 1.94 11.79 27.67
C SER A 83 1.41 12.36 26.34
N ILE A 84 2.25 12.41 25.30
CA ILE A 84 1.86 12.85 23.96
C ILE A 84 0.98 11.77 23.31
N LEU A 85 1.40 10.51 23.38
CA LEU A 85 0.67 9.39 22.77
C LEU A 85 -0.70 9.18 23.43
N ALA A 86 -0.82 9.39 24.73
CA ALA A 86 -2.10 9.30 25.45
C ALA A 86 -3.12 10.36 25.00
N LYS A 87 -2.68 11.47 24.40
CA LYS A 87 -3.55 12.53 23.87
C LYS A 87 -4.05 12.26 22.45
N LEU A 88 -3.59 11.19 21.81
CA LEU A 88 -3.97 10.85 20.42
C LEU A 88 -5.12 9.82 20.42
N PRO A 89 -6.37 10.26 20.21
CA PRO A 89 -7.53 9.37 20.24
C PRO A 89 -7.54 8.35 19.09
N GLN A 90 -6.75 8.59 18.05
CA GLN A 90 -6.65 7.75 16.85
C GLN A 90 -5.56 6.66 16.97
N LEU A 91 -4.84 6.61 18.09
CA LEU A 91 -3.79 5.63 18.29
C LEU A 91 -4.40 4.25 18.55
N THR A 92 -4.29 3.36 17.58
CA THR A 92 -4.82 2.00 17.66
C THR A 92 -3.91 1.07 18.49
N GLY A 93 -2.61 1.30 18.45
CA GLY A 93 -1.66 0.50 19.20
C GLY A 93 -0.23 1.04 19.07
N ARG A 94 0.62 0.62 19.97
CA ARG A 94 2.05 0.93 19.95
C ARG A 94 2.85 -0.27 20.38
N MET A 95 4.04 -0.42 19.81
CA MET A 95 4.98 -1.45 20.24
C MET A 95 6.42 -0.97 20.12
N PRO A 96 7.28 -1.35 21.05
CA PRO A 96 8.71 -1.16 20.89
C PRO A 96 9.25 -2.13 19.83
N TYR A 97 10.24 -1.70 19.08
CA TYR A 97 10.92 -2.54 18.12
C TYR A 97 12.42 -2.25 18.11
N ILE A 98 13.19 -3.24 17.74
CA ILE A 98 14.64 -3.10 17.51
C ILE A 98 14.86 -3.32 16.02
N HIS A 99 15.54 -2.39 15.38
CA HIS A 99 15.92 -2.49 13.97
C HIS A 99 17.43 -2.46 13.85
N HIS A 100 17.98 -3.48 13.22
CA HIS A 100 19.43 -3.61 13.06
C HIS A 100 19.79 -4.13 11.67
N SER A 101 20.87 -3.60 11.10
CA SER A 101 21.45 -4.14 9.88
C SER A 101 22.37 -5.30 10.25
N ALA A 102 22.19 -6.41 9.59
CA ALA A 102 22.99 -7.62 9.81
C ALA A 102 23.41 -8.23 8.47
N THR A 103 24.30 -9.19 8.56
CA THR A 103 24.73 -9.95 7.39
C THR A 103 24.36 -11.43 7.61
N ALA A 104 23.52 -11.94 6.71
CA ALA A 104 23.20 -13.36 6.68
C ALA A 104 24.20 -14.09 5.80
N ARG A 105 24.73 -15.22 6.29
CA ARG A 105 25.63 -16.08 5.53
C ARG A 105 25.10 -17.51 5.49
N VAL A 106 24.80 -17.99 4.28
CA VAL A 106 24.28 -19.34 4.06
C VAL A 106 25.05 -19.97 2.90
N LYS A 107 25.64 -21.14 3.10
CA LYS A 107 26.36 -21.92 2.07
C LYS A 107 27.41 -21.12 1.29
N GLY A 108 28.09 -20.17 1.95
CA GLY A 108 29.12 -19.34 1.32
C GLY A 108 28.62 -18.06 0.64
N GLN A 109 27.33 -17.90 0.49
CA GLN A 109 26.72 -16.65 0.03
C GLN A 109 26.49 -15.71 1.22
N THR A 110 26.71 -14.44 1.00
CA THR A 110 26.63 -13.41 2.05
C THR A 110 25.70 -12.31 1.54
N GLU A 111 24.63 -12.04 2.30
CA GLU A 111 23.66 -11.02 1.97
C GLU A 111 23.46 -10.05 3.13
N ALA A 112 23.32 -8.76 2.82
CA ALA A 112 22.94 -7.77 3.80
C ALA A 112 21.44 -7.84 4.06
N VAL A 113 21.06 -7.95 5.33
CA VAL A 113 19.66 -8.08 5.74
C VAL A 113 19.33 -7.10 6.84
N PHE A 114 18.07 -6.72 6.93
CA PHE A 114 17.55 -5.99 8.08
C PHE A 114 16.87 -6.98 9.02
N VAL A 115 17.24 -6.92 10.28
CA VAL A 115 16.65 -7.71 11.35
C VAL A 115 15.78 -6.79 12.19
N GLU A 116 14.52 -7.12 12.33
CA GLU A 116 13.60 -6.43 13.20
C GLU A 116 13.16 -7.39 14.32
N ALA A 117 13.22 -6.94 15.56
CA ALA A 117 12.80 -7.72 16.71
C ALA A 117 11.61 -7.02 17.39
N PHE A 118 10.59 -7.81 17.71
CA PHE A 118 9.35 -7.38 18.31
C PHE A 118 8.97 -8.27 19.48
N GLU A 119 8.12 -7.75 20.37
CA GLU A 119 7.42 -8.57 21.34
C GLU A 119 6.26 -9.29 20.64
N GLU A 120 6.22 -10.62 20.70
CA GLU A 120 5.24 -11.45 19.97
C GLU A 120 3.79 -11.05 20.24
N GLU A 121 3.42 -10.89 21.50
CA GLU A 121 2.05 -10.52 21.89
C GLU A 121 1.62 -9.16 21.29
N LYS A 122 2.53 -8.20 21.27
CA LYS A 122 2.25 -6.85 20.77
C LYS A 122 2.18 -6.81 19.25
N VAL A 123 3.04 -7.57 18.56
CA VAL A 123 3.06 -7.58 17.10
C VAL A 123 1.77 -8.16 16.52
N LEU A 124 1.21 -9.18 17.16
CA LEU A 124 -0.06 -9.79 16.74
C LEU A 124 -1.24 -8.82 16.81
N GLY A 125 -1.22 -7.89 17.78
CA GLY A 125 -2.27 -6.90 17.97
C GLY A 125 -2.11 -5.62 17.13
N VAL A 126 -0.88 -5.26 16.75
CA VAL A 126 -0.57 -3.97 16.10
C VAL A 126 -0.30 -4.11 14.61
N LEU A 127 0.46 -5.13 14.21
CA LEU A 127 0.79 -5.41 12.80
C LEU A 127 0.00 -6.59 12.27
N GLY A 128 -0.38 -6.50 11.00
CA GLY A 128 -1.06 -7.58 10.29
C GLY A 128 -0.12 -8.58 9.61
N THR A 129 1.17 -8.55 9.91
CA THR A 129 2.24 -9.32 9.23
C THR A 129 1.99 -10.82 9.24
N TRP A 130 1.47 -11.36 10.35
CA TRP A 130 1.15 -12.78 10.50
C TRP A 130 0.12 -13.29 9.49
N LYS A 131 -0.75 -12.42 8.98
CA LYS A 131 -1.75 -12.77 7.94
C LYS A 131 -1.13 -13.08 6.59
N ASN A 132 0.11 -12.63 6.35
CA ASN A 132 0.83 -12.81 5.10
C ASN A 132 1.81 -13.99 5.17
N LEU A 133 1.74 -14.83 6.20
CA LEU A 133 2.58 -16.01 6.33
C LEU A 133 2.22 -17.03 5.24
N ILE A 134 3.22 -17.42 4.44
CA ILE A 134 3.03 -18.36 3.33
C ILE A 134 3.20 -19.79 3.80
N SER A 135 4.13 -20.04 4.74
CA SER A 135 4.44 -21.37 5.24
C SER A 135 4.97 -21.30 6.66
N GLY A 136 4.72 -22.30 7.47
CA GLY A 136 5.17 -22.38 8.86
C GLY A 136 4.22 -21.76 9.86
N GLU A 137 4.74 -21.40 11.02
CA GLU A 137 4.03 -20.78 12.13
C GLU A 137 4.68 -19.47 12.52
N PHE A 138 3.87 -18.44 12.76
CA PHE A 138 4.36 -17.16 13.23
C PHE A 138 4.68 -17.25 14.73
N THR A 139 5.94 -17.48 15.03
CA THR A 139 6.44 -17.60 16.41
C THR A 139 7.76 -16.83 16.52
N LEU A 140 7.79 -15.82 17.39
CA LEU A 140 8.99 -15.03 17.69
C LEU A 140 9.62 -15.42 19.04
N GLY A 141 8.85 -16.13 19.88
CA GLY A 141 9.26 -16.62 21.18
C GLY A 141 10.25 -17.78 21.11
N LYS A 142 10.64 -18.31 22.27
CA LYS A 142 11.49 -19.50 22.37
C LYS A 142 10.63 -20.77 22.29
N LYS A 143 10.92 -21.62 21.32
CA LYS A 143 10.32 -22.96 21.18
C LYS A 143 11.43 -24.00 21.17
N GLY A 144 11.44 -24.91 22.15
CA GLY A 144 12.47 -25.94 22.23
C GLY A 144 13.91 -25.43 22.42
N GLY A 145 14.10 -24.32 23.14
CA GLY A 145 15.41 -23.71 23.38
C GLY A 145 15.97 -22.87 22.23
N LYS A 146 15.27 -22.78 21.09
CA LYS A 146 15.64 -21.95 19.94
C LYS A 146 14.69 -20.76 19.84
N SER A 147 15.22 -19.60 19.45
CA SER A 147 14.39 -18.41 19.16
C SER A 147 13.74 -18.57 17.80
N GLY A 148 12.43 -18.27 17.75
CA GLY A 148 11.69 -18.23 16.50
C GLY A 148 12.12 -17.05 15.63
N ILE A 149 12.11 -17.24 14.32
CA ILE A 149 12.41 -16.20 13.34
C ILE A 149 11.45 -16.36 12.16
N VAL A 150 11.00 -15.24 11.61
CA VAL A 150 10.23 -15.19 10.37
C VAL A 150 11.12 -14.62 9.28
N LEU A 151 11.28 -15.37 8.20
CA LEU A 151 12.12 -14.98 7.08
C LEU A 151 11.28 -14.48 5.93
N GLY A 152 11.78 -13.47 5.22
CA GLY A 152 11.21 -13.07 3.94
C GLY A 152 11.40 -14.18 2.90
N ARG A 153 10.44 -14.33 1.98
CA ARG A 153 10.44 -15.38 0.96
C ARG A 153 11.73 -15.45 0.12
N ALA A 154 12.38 -14.31 -0.10
CA ALA A 154 13.62 -14.26 -0.88
C ALA A 154 14.84 -14.81 -0.10
N LEU A 155 14.73 -14.89 1.23
CA LEU A 155 15.78 -15.34 2.15
C LEU A 155 15.59 -16.81 2.59
N ALA A 156 14.41 -17.37 2.39
CA ALA A 156 14.05 -18.72 2.77
C ALA A 156 14.38 -19.70 1.65
#